data_97eef10a9db6e399eee552f94f8f91f1
#
_entry.id   97eef10a9db6e399eee552f94f8f91f1
#
_cell.length_a   1.000
_cell.length_b   1.000
_cell.length_c   1.000
_cell.angle_alpha   90.00
_cell.angle_beta   90.00
_cell.angle_gamma   90.00
#
_symmetry.space_group_name_H-M   'P 1'
#
loop_
_entity.id
_entity.type
_entity.pdbx_description
1 polymer ?
#
loop_
_entity_poly.entity_id
_entity_poly.type
_entity_poly.pdbx_seq_one_letter_code
_entity_poly.pdbx_strand_id
1 'polypeptide(L)'
;MRDISKLTASRRAFMGLAAGGLALAAGSGAAKAQRVSTRARIVILGAGAGGAAIANRLMDRLDGAEITIVDGRSEHWYQPGFTLVAAGLRPASYAVSGTGDWLPRGINWVQEHAAELDPESNVVTTTGGQRLEYDYLIVSTGLVLDWDAIEGFDLSLVGPEHGISAHYAGPDYAETSWRALDRFTDEGGVGMFGRPATEMKCAGAPVKICLLGEDIATTKGNRGKCDFVYNAQAPNLFGVPVIHHRVRQIMDERDIAYRYSHVLKAIDPGAKTATYATPDGDVTDNWDFINVVPPQRAPQVIRDSGLSWADRWTDQGWIEVDMQTLRHARYPNVFGIGDINGVPKGKTAASVKFHLPVVEDHLVSEIAGREGTRMYDGYTSCPLITRVGRAMLVEFDYQDNLTPSFPGIIAPLEELWISWLMKEVALKATYNAMLRGRA
;
A
#
# COMPACT_ATOMS: atom_id res chain seq x y z
N MET A 1 -2.96 3.10 -46.42
CA MET A 1 -4.01 2.74 -45.42
C MET A 1 -4.08 1.24 -45.36
N ARG A 2 -3.46 0.61 -44.34
CA ARG A 2 -3.56 -0.84 -44.09
C ARG A 2 -4.63 -1.03 -43.02
N ASP A 3 -5.59 -1.87 -43.36
CA ASP A 3 -6.77 -2.20 -42.56
C ASP A 3 -6.38 -2.96 -41.26
N ILE A 4 -6.60 -2.34 -40.12
CA ILE A 4 -6.23 -2.84 -38.76
C ILE A 4 -7.40 -3.63 -38.12
N SER A 5 -8.46 -3.94 -38.89
CA SER A 5 -9.68 -4.52 -38.31
C SER A 5 -9.64 -6.06 -38.08
N LYS A 6 -8.48 -6.74 -38.17
CA LYS A 6 -8.37 -8.23 -38.09
C LYS A 6 -7.40 -8.77 -37.04
N LEU A 7 -7.20 -8.09 -35.90
CA LEU A 7 -6.48 -8.69 -34.76
C LEU A 7 -7.42 -8.94 -33.57
N THR A 8 -8.39 -9.80 -33.77
CA THR A 8 -9.10 -10.49 -32.68
C THR A 8 -8.27 -11.69 -32.24
N ALA A 9 -7.31 -11.48 -31.35
CA ALA A 9 -6.67 -12.59 -30.66
C ALA A 9 -7.74 -13.33 -29.85
N SER A 10 -7.96 -14.61 -30.13
CA SER A 10 -8.98 -15.40 -29.46
C SER A 10 -8.61 -15.57 -27.97
N ARG A 11 -9.61 -15.65 -27.09
CA ARG A 11 -9.44 -15.98 -25.65
C ARG A 11 -8.51 -17.19 -25.43
N ARG A 12 -8.50 -18.15 -26.34
CA ARG A 12 -7.61 -19.33 -26.31
C ARG A 12 -6.13 -19.00 -26.58
N ALA A 13 -5.83 -18.07 -27.49
CA ALA A 13 -4.46 -17.64 -27.77
C ALA A 13 -3.88 -16.85 -26.59
N PHE A 14 -4.70 -16.05 -25.92
CA PHE A 14 -4.29 -15.30 -24.71
C PHE A 14 -4.05 -16.23 -23.51
N MET A 15 -4.90 -17.24 -23.32
CA MET A 15 -4.70 -18.27 -22.28
C MET A 15 -3.44 -19.10 -22.55
N GLY A 16 -3.11 -19.36 -23.82
CA GLY A 16 -1.88 -20.03 -24.22
C GLY A 16 -0.61 -19.21 -23.94
N LEU A 17 -0.65 -17.90 -24.13
CA LEU A 17 0.47 -16.99 -23.81
C LEU A 17 0.67 -16.82 -22.30
N ALA A 18 -0.40 -16.74 -21.52
CA ALA A 18 -0.34 -16.69 -20.06
C ALA A 18 0.18 -18.02 -19.47
N ALA A 19 -0.24 -19.16 -20.01
CA ALA A 19 0.25 -20.47 -19.63
C ALA A 19 1.71 -20.71 -20.09
N GLY A 20 2.10 -20.21 -21.26
CA GLY A 20 3.47 -20.28 -21.78
C GLY A 20 4.46 -19.43 -20.98
N GLY A 21 4.06 -18.23 -20.50
CA GLY A 21 4.87 -17.39 -19.62
C GLY A 21 5.09 -18.01 -18.25
N LEU A 22 4.08 -18.70 -17.71
CA LEU A 22 4.18 -19.46 -16.45
C LEU A 22 5.01 -20.75 -16.61
N ALA A 23 4.99 -21.41 -17.80
CA ALA A 23 5.74 -22.62 -18.04
C ALA A 23 7.23 -22.35 -18.27
N LEU A 24 7.64 -21.21 -18.83
CA LEU A 24 9.04 -20.81 -18.96
C LEU A 24 9.68 -20.47 -17.59
N ALA A 25 8.89 -20.01 -16.62
CA ALA A 25 9.33 -19.82 -15.24
C ALA A 25 9.43 -21.15 -14.45
N ALA A 26 8.74 -22.20 -14.87
CA ALA A 26 8.75 -23.51 -14.22
C ALA A 26 9.86 -24.48 -14.76
N GLY A 27 10.50 -24.13 -15.87
CA GLY A 27 11.48 -25.00 -16.54
C GLY A 27 12.94 -24.85 -16.14
N SER A 28 13.32 -23.80 -15.39
CA SER A 28 14.61 -23.74 -14.71
C SER A 28 14.45 -24.44 -13.37
N GLY A 29 14.87 -25.67 -13.26
CA GLY A 29 15.13 -26.33 -11.97
C GLY A 29 16.10 -25.46 -11.19
N ALA A 30 15.57 -24.47 -10.46
CA ALA A 30 16.33 -23.67 -9.52
C ALA A 30 16.94 -24.69 -8.54
N ALA A 31 18.25 -24.92 -8.64
CA ALA A 31 18.99 -25.63 -7.62
C ALA A 31 18.55 -24.97 -6.30
N LYS A 32 17.98 -25.75 -5.39
CA LYS A 32 17.55 -25.25 -4.07
C LYS A 32 18.78 -24.56 -3.50
N ALA A 33 18.73 -23.25 -3.34
CA ALA A 33 19.84 -22.52 -2.77
C ALA A 33 20.23 -23.19 -1.46
N GLN A 34 21.51 -23.48 -1.28
CA GLN A 34 22.02 -24.17 -0.09
C GLN A 34 21.59 -23.38 1.15
N ARG A 35 20.92 -24.03 2.09
CA ARG A 35 20.52 -23.41 3.34
C ARG A 35 21.76 -23.09 4.17
N VAL A 36 21.73 -21.92 4.82
CA VAL A 36 22.81 -21.51 5.72
C VAL A 36 22.47 -22.01 7.13
N SER A 37 23.36 -22.83 7.70
CA SER A 37 23.20 -23.31 9.08
C SER A 37 23.56 -22.21 10.07
N THR A 38 22.68 -21.95 11.04
CA THR A 38 22.86 -20.90 12.03
C THR A 38 21.98 -21.16 13.26
N ARG A 39 22.31 -20.51 14.38
CA ARG A 39 21.49 -20.41 15.58
C ARG A 39 21.05 -18.97 15.85
N ALA A 40 21.11 -18.12 14.82
CA ALA A 40 20.72 -16.73 14.96
C ALA A 40 19.25 -16.58 15.40
N ARG A 41 19.02 -15.70 16.37
CA ARG A 41 17.71 -15.29 16.84
C ARG A 41 17.25 -14.11 15.98
N ILE A 42 16.18 -14.29 15.23
CA ILE A 42 15.63 -13.27 14.33
C ILE A 42 14.23 -12.90 14.82
N VAL A 43 14.04 -11.65 15.19
CA VAL A 43 12.72 -11.12 15.56
C VAL A 43 12.15 -10.31 14.40
N ILE A 44 10.91 -10.58 14.03
CA ILE A 44 10.16 -9.89 12.97
C ILE A 44 8.97 -9.19 13.62
N LEU A 45 8.88 -7.87 13.50
CA LEU A 45 7.76 -7.09 14.01
C LEU A 45 6.71 -6.87 12.92
N GLY A 46 5.54 -7.45 13.13
CA GLY A 46 4.41 -7.40 12.21
C GLY A 46 4.34 -8.59 11.25
N ALA A 47 3.18 -9.24 11.18
CA ALA A 47 2.84 -10.35 10.28
C ALA A 47 2.04 -9.88 9.04
N GLY A 48 2.20 -8.63 8.65
CA GLY A 48 1.62 -8.06 7.43
C GLY A 48 2.28 -8.59 6.15
N ALA A 49 2.15 -7.83 5.06
CA ALA A 49 2.69 -8.21 3.75
C ALA A 49 4.19 -8.52 3.79
N GLY A 50 4.98 -7.66 4.45
CA GLY A 50 6.43 -7.82 4.54
C GLY A 50 6.84 -8.93 5.50
N GLY A 51 6.30 -8.92 6.72
CA GLY A 51 6.73 -9.86 7.76
C GLY A 51 6.37 -11.31 7.46
N ALA A 52 5.16 -11.60 7.02
CA ALA A 52 4.79 -12.95 6.61
C ALA A 52 5.64 -13.45 5.44
N ALA A 53 5.89 -12.59 4.44
CA ALA A 53 6.69 -12.95 3.27
C ALA A 53 8.15 -13.20 3.61
N ILE A 54 8.79 -12.32 4.40
CA ILE A 54 10.20 -12.51 4.78
C ILE A 54 10.37 -13.71 5.71
N ALA A 55 9.41 -13.97 6.61
CA ALA A 55 9.42 -15.15 7.47
C ALA A 55 9.47 -16.45 6.65
N ASN A 56 8.61 -16.58 5.61
CA ASN A 56 8.63 -17.73 4.71
C ASN A 56 9.97 -17.87 3.97
N ARG A 57 10.52 -16.77 3.47
CA ARG A 57 11.81 -16.78 2.75
C ARG A 57 12.97 -17.18 3.66
N LEU A 58 13.03 -16.63 4.87
CA LEU A 58 14.11 -16.96 5.83
C LEU A 58 14.02 -18.41 6.31
N MET A 59 12.83 -18.94 6.54
CA MET A 59 12.65 -20.37 6.88
C MET A 59 13.11 -21.30 5.74
N ASP A 60 13.01 -20.86 4.49
CA ASP A 60 13.53 -21.62 3.34
C ASP A 60 15.06 -21.48 3.17
N ARG A 61 15.67 -20.39 3.66
CA ARG A 61 17.09 -20.07 3.44
C ARG A 61 18.00 -20.45 4.62
N LEU A 62 17.45 -20.47 5.83
CA LEU A 62 18.22 -20.73 7.06
C LEU A 62 17.89 -22.12 7.63
N ASP A 63 18.87 -22.73 8.28
CA ASP A 63 18.72 -24.00 8.98
C ASP A 63 19.18 -23.85 10.42
N GLY A 64 18.26 -24.07 11.36
CA GLY A 64 18.49 -23.94 12.80
C GLY A 64 18.31 -22.52 13.37
N ALA A 65 17.96 -21.51 12.56
CA ALA A 65 17.62 -20.18 13.05
C ALA A 65 16.36 -20.21 13.94
N GLU A 66 16.37 -19.40 14.99
CA GLU A 66 15.19 -19.16 15.84
C GLU A 66 14.46 -17.92 15.34
N ILE A 67 13.37 -18.11 14.57
CA ILE A 67 12.61 -17.00 14.00
C ILE A 67 11.32 -16.79 14.78
N THR A 68 11.20 -15.61 15.39
CA THR A 68 10.00 -15.16 16.12
C THR A 68 9.33 -14.02 15.37
N ILE A 69 8.03 -14.14 15.11
CA ILE A 69 7.21 -13.06 14.59
C ILE A 69 6.25 -12.54 15.66
N VAL A 70 6.18 -11.22 15.82
CA VAL A 70 5.34 -10.54 16.82
C VAL A 70 4.27 -9.74 16.09
N ASP A 71 3.02 -10.19 16.19
CA ASP A 71 1.84 -9.45 15.70
C ASP A 71 0.59 -9.96 16.43
N GLY A 72 -0.12 -9.06 17.11
CA GLY A 72 -1.34 -9.38 17.84
C GLY A 72 -2.57 -9.64 16.95
N ARG A 73 -2.50 -9.35 15.65
CA ARG A 73 -3.65 -9.49 14.75
C ARG A 73 -3.83 -10.91 14.26
N SER A 74 -5.01 -11.46 14.45
CA SER A 74 -5.42 -12.75 13.90
C SER A 74 -5.87 -12.66 12.43
N GLU A 75 -6.23 -11.46 11.96
CA GLU A 75 -6.65 -11.20 10.58
C GLU A 75 -5.55 -10.56 9.74
N HIS A 76 -5.42 -11.07 8.53
CA HIS A 76 -4.56 -10.50 7.49
C HIS A 76 -5.42 -9.81 6.43
N TRP A 77 -5.11 -8.54 6.16
CA TRP A 77 -5.86 -7.73 5.21
C TRP A 77 -5.10 -7.52 3.89
N TYR A 78 -5.73 -7.93 2.79
CA TYR A 78 -5.28 -7.59 1.45
C TYR A 78 -5.69 -6.14 1.14
N GLN A 79 -4.93 -5.17 1.69
CA GLN A 79 -5.26 -3.74 1.62
C GLN A 79 -5.36 -3.18 0.18
N PRO A 80 -4.61 -3.67 -0.85
CA PRO A 80 -4.83 -3.25 -2.23
C PRO A 80 -6.24 -3.56 -2.77
N GLY A 81 -7.02 -4.40 -2.08
CA GLY A 81 -8.41 -4.71 -2.36
C GLY A 81 -9.43 -3.65 -1.90
N PHE A 82 -9.07 -2.81 -0.92
CA PHE A 82 -10.01 -1.86 -0.31
C PHE A 82 -10.63 -0.89 -1.30
N THR A 83 -9.90 -0.44 -2.31
CA THR A 83 -10.44 0.41 -3.39
C THR A 83 -11.55 -0.29 -4.18
N LEU A 84 -11.43 -1.62 -4.41
CA LEU A 84 -12.46 -2.39 -5.10
C LEU A 84 -13.70 -2.60 -4.21
N VAL A 85 -13.48 -2.78 -2.91
CA VAL A 85 -14.58 -2.91 -1.93
C VAL A 85 -15.32 -1.57 -1.81
N ALA A 86 -14.59 -0.46 -1.65
CA ALA A 86 -15.17 0.88 -1.51
C ALA A 86 -15.82 1.43 -2.81
N ALA A 87 -15.66 0.72 -3.93
CA ALA A 87 -16.37 1.00 -5.18
C ALA A 87 -17.47 -0.05 -5.48
N GLY A 88 -17.81 -0.94 -4.53
CA GLY A 88 -18.86 -1.94 -4.69
C GLY A 88 -18.53 -3.10 -5.63
N LEU A 89 -17.26 -3.21 -6.05
CA LEU A 89 -16.82 -4.22 -7.03
C LEU A 89 -16.47 -5.56 -6.39
N ARG A 90 -16.22 -5.57 -5.07
CA ARG A 90 -15.93 -6.76 -4.27
C ARG A 90 -16.53 -6.61 -2.86
N PRO A 91 -16.93 -7.71 -2.19
CA PRO A 91 -17.35 -7.66 -0.80
C PRO A 91 -16.14 -7.48 0.13
N ALA A 92 -16.36 -7.06 1.39
CA ALA A 92 -15.32 -6.92 2.40
C ALA A 92 -14.49 -8.19 2.58
N SER A 93 -15.13 -9.37 2.56
CA SER A 93 -14.49 -10.69 2.67
C SER A 93 -13.44 -10.98 1.58
N TYR A 94 -13.50 -10.29 0.45
CA TYR A 94 -12.44 -10.36 -0.57
C TYR A 94 -11.07 -9.95 -0.02
N ALA A 95 -11.03 -9.04 0.94
CA ALA A 95 -9.80 -8.48 1.47
C ALA A 95 -9.34 -9.12 2.80
N VAL A 96 -10.05 -10.13 3.32
CA VAL A 96 -9.79 -10.74 4.63
C VAL A 96 -9.30 -12.19 4.50
N SER A 97 -8.35 -12.58 5.35
CA SER A 97 -7.89 -13.96 5.56
C SER A 97 -7.28 -14.11 6.96
N GLY A 98 -7.01 -15.31 7.42
CA GLY A 98 -6.31 -15.53 8.68
C GLY A 98 -4.81 -15.19 8.58
N THR A 99 -4.24 -14.50 9.56
CA THR A 99 -2.79 -14.25 9.62
C THR A 99 -2.01 -15.58 9.64
N GLY A 100 -2.45 -16.54 10.43
CA GLY A 100 -1.83 -17.87 10.53
C GLY A 100 -1.78 -18.65 9.21
N ASP A 101 -2.70 -18.37 8.25
CA ASP A 101 -2.72 -19.03 6.94
C ASP A 101 -1.47 -18.71 6.10
N TRP A 102 -0.78 -17.61 6.41
CA TRP A 102 0.37 -17.11 5.67
C TRP A 102 1.70 -17.38 6.35
N LEU A 103 1.69 -17.73 7.64
CA LEU A 103 2.93 -17.99 8.36
C LEU A 103 3.50 -19.38 8.04
N PRO A 104 4.84 -19.51 7.96
CA PRO A 104 5.47 -20.79 7.72
C PRO A 104 5.30 -21.74 8.92
N ARG A 105 5.27 -23.05 8.65
CA ARG A 105 5.24 -24.05 9.72
C ARG A 105 6.52 -23.98 10.56
N GLY A 106 6.37 -24.06 11.87
CA GLY A 106 7.50 -24.07 12.81
C GLY A 106 8.04 -22.68 13.19
N ILE A 107 7.42 -21.61 12.71
CA ILE A 107 7.74 -20.26 13.21
C ILE A 107 7.17 -20.08 14.63
N ASN A 108 7.88 -19.34 15.46
CA ASN A 108 7.35 -18.88 16.74
C ASN A 108 6.50 -17.62 16.51
N TRP A 109 5.18 -17.73 16.63
CA TRP A 109 4.27 -16.60 16.50
C TRP A 109 3.79 -16.14 17.88
N VAL A 110 4.27 -14.97 18.32
CA VAL A 110 3.82 -14.27 19.51
C VAL A 110 2.66 -13.36 19.14
N GLN A 111 1.44 -13.76 19.52
CA GLN A 111 0.20 -13.01 19.23
C GLN A 111 0.00 -11.83 20.18
N GLU A 112 0.99 -10.96 20.22
CA GLU A 112 1.02 -9.74 21.01
C GLU A 112 1.58 -8.61 20.16
N HIS A 113 1.49 -7.37 20.66
CA HIS A 113 2.15 -6.24 20.06
C HIS A 113 3.50 -5.97 20.74
N ALA A 114 4.43 -5.36 20.03
CA ALA A 114 5.62 -4.81 20.65
C ALA A 114 5.22 -3.60 21.52
N ALA A 115 5.66 -3.56 22.76
CA ALA A 115 5.44 -2.48 23.70
C ALA A 115 6.66 -1.57 23.81
N GLU A 116 7.87 -2.15 23.72
CA GLU A 116 9.13 -1.42 23.82
C GLU A 116 10.19 -2.06 22.91
N LEU A 117 11.05 -1.23 22.34
CA LEU A 117 12.21 -1.65 21.57
C LEU A 117 13.46 -0.99 22.17
N ASP A 118 14.43 -1.80 22.54
CA ASP A 118 15.76 -1.37 22.95
C ASP A 118 16.79 -1.87 21.92
N PRO A 119 17.11 -1.07 20.90
CA PRO A 119 18.07 -1.46 19.87
C PRO A 119 19.52 -1.52 20.37
N GLU A 120 19.86 -0.84 21.45
CA GLU A 120 21.20 -0.89 22.05
C GLU A 120 21.44 -2.23 22.75
N SER A 121 20.42 -2.77 23.42
CA SER A 121 20.49 -4.06 24.12
C SER A 121 20.01 -5.23 23.24
N ASN A 122 19.55 -4.97 22.01
CA ASN A 122 18.95 -5.96 21.10
C ASN A 122 17.77 -6.72 21.73
N VAL A 123 16.81 -5.98 22.30
CA VAL A 123 15.64 -6.56 22.97
C VAL A 123 14.35 -5.92 22.48
N VAL A 124 13.36 -6.76 22.28
CA VAL A 124 11.95 -6.36 22.09
C VAL A 124 11.17 -6.83 23.33
N THR A 125 10.37 -5.94 23.93
CA THR A 125 9.41 -6.28 24.99
C THR A 125 8.02 -6.23 24.40
N THR A 126 7.22 -7.28 24.63
CA THR A 126 5.83 -7.37 24.14
C THR A 126 4.85 -6.78 25.14
N THR A 127 3.61 -6.55 24.71
CA THR A 127 2.51 -6.05 25.57
C THR A 127 2.19 -7.00 26.74
N GLY A 128 2.49 -8.30 26.62
CA GLY A 128 2.38 -9.29 27.70
C GLY A 128 3.62 -9.35 28.60
N GLY A 129 4.63 -8.52 28.37
CA GLY A 129 5.86 -8.44 29.16
C GLY A 129 6.92 -9.47 28.79
N GLN A 130 6.73 -10.23 27.70
CA GLN A 130 7.76 -11.15 27.22
C GLN A 130 8.94 -10.35 26.65
N ARG A 131 10.16 -10.69 27.06
CA ARG A 131 11.41 -10.13 26.54
C ARG A 131 11.98 -11.07 25.48
N LEU A 132 12.18 -10.55 24.28
CA LEU A 132 12.72 -11.27 23.12
C LEU A 132 14.07 -10.67 22.77
N GLU A 133 15.15 -11.37 23.09
CA GLU A 133 16.49 -11.01 22.61
C GLU A 133 16.65 -11.40 21.16
N TYR A 134 17.37 -10.61 20.38
CA TYR A 134 17.61 -10.87 18.98
C TYR A 134 19.08 -10.63 18.57
N ASP A 135 19.51 -11.39 17.58
CA ASP A 135 20.73 -11.10 16.85
C ASP A 135 20.41 -10.22 15.63
N TYR A 136 19.22 -10.38 15.06
CA TYR A 136 18.69 -9.54 13.97
C TYR A 136 17.24 -9.16 14.22
N LEU A 137 16.91 -7.91 13.87
CA LEU A 137 15.55 -7.36 13.94
C LEU A 137 15.06 -6.96 12.55
N ILE A 138 13.86 -7.40 12.18
CA ILE A 138 13.17 -6.96 10.96
C ILE A 138 11.91 -6.19 11.37
N VAL A 139 11.90 -4.90 11.11
CA VAL A 139 10.76 -4.03 11.36
C VAL A 139 9.84 -4.02 10.14
N SER A 140 8.64 -4.60 10.28
CA SER A 140 7.62 -4.68 9.23
C SER A 140 6.22 -4.37 9.76
N THR A 141 6.15 -3.45 10.72
CA THR A 141 4.93 -3.05 11.44
C THR A 141 3.90 -2.34 10.56
N GLY A 142 4.31 -1.89 9.37
CA GLY A 142 3.49 -0.98 8.57
C GLY A 142 3.36 0.39 9.25
N LEU A 143 2.16 0.95 9.19
CA LEU A 143 1.85 2.29 9.69
C LEU A 143 0.50 2.31 10.40
N VAL A 144 0.25 3.40 11.14
CA VAL A 144 -1.03 3.71 11.79
C VAL A 144 -1.70 4.89 11.09
N LEU A 145 -3.02 4.89 11.15
CA LEU A 145 -3.89 5.95 10.62
C LEU A 145 -4.27 6.85 11.80
N ASP A 146 -3.87 8.11 11.73
CA ASP A 146 -4.09 9.11 12.80
C ASP A 146 -5.43 9.80 12.60
N TRP A 147 -6.52 9.11 12.98
CA TRP A 147 -7.89 9.62 12.81
C TRP A 147 -8.15 10.85 13.67
N ASP A 148 -7.56 10.92 14.86
CA ASP A 148 -7.72 12.02 15.81
C ASP A 148 -7.11 13.35 15.29
N ALA A 149 -6.25 13.27 14.26
CA ALA A 149 -5.71 14.46 13.61
C ALA A 149 -6.73 15.21 12.72
N ILE A 150 -7.91 14.64 12.48
CA ILE A 150 -9.01 15.29 11.76
C ILE A 150 -10.08 15.68 12.77
N GLU A 151 -10.12 16.94 13.15
CA GLU A 151 -11.09 17.46 14.12
C GLU A 151 -12.54 17.21 13.67
N GLY A 152 -13.39 16.74 14.58
CA GLY A 152 -14.80 16.43 14.31
C GLY A 152 -15.05 15.12 13.58
N PHE A 153 -14.00 14.36 13.25
CA PHE A 153 -14.13 13.03 12.65
C PHE A 153 -14.05 11.92 13.69
N ASP A 154 -14.93 10.94 13.56
CA ASP A 154 -14.87 9.66 14.27
C ASP A 154 -15.28 8.52 13.33
N LEU A 155 -14.69 7.35 13.49
CA LEU A 155 -14.99 6.19 12.63
C LEU A 155 -16.46 5.72 12.71
N SER A 156 -17.18 6.00 13.79
CA SER A 156 -18.61 5.71 13.92
C SER A 156 -19.50 6.54 12.96
N LEU A 157 -18.96 7.64 12.42
CA LEU A 157 -19.65 8.50 11.46
C LEU A 157 -19.57 7.99 10.02
N VAL A 158 -18.76 6.95 9.77
CA VAL A 158 -18.61 6.39 8.42
C VAL A 158 -19.89 5.70 7.99
N GLY A 159 -20.47 6.17 6.90
CA GLY A 159 -21.68 5.56 6.36
C GLY A 159 -22.54 6.50 5.52
N PRO A 160 -23.57 5.93 4.89
CA PRO A 160 -24.47 6.69 4.02
C PRO A 160 -25.29 7.75 4.77
N GLU A 161 -25.58 7.57 6.06
CA GLU A 161 -26.36 8.50 6.87
C GLU A 161 -25.67 9.87 6.97
N HIS A 162 -24.34 9.86 7.05
CA HIS A 162 -23.53 11.06 7.14
C HIS A 162 -22.89 11.46 5.80
N GLY A 163 -22.86 10.56 4.80
CA GLY A 163 -22.14 10.78 3.53
C GLY A 163 -20.62 10.70 3.69
N ILE A 164 -20.12 9.96 4.71
CA ILE A 164 -18.69 9.88 5.04
C ILE A 164 -18.13 8.53 4.65
N SER A 165 -16.98 8.56 3.96
CA SER A 165 -16.17 7.42 3.56
C SER A 165 -14.81 7.46 4.26
N ALA A 166 -14.31 6.30 4.74
CA ALA A 166 -12.99 6.11 5.34
C ALA A 166 -12.41 4.75 4.93
N HIS A 167 -12.30 4.50 3.64
CA HIS A 167 -11.95 3.19 3.07
C HIS A 167 -10.56 2.65 3.47
N TYR A 168 -9.68 3.48 4.04
CA TYR A 168 -8.40 3.03 4.59
C TYR A 168 -8.52 2.34 5.96
N ALA A 169 -9.63 2.52 6.67
CA ALA A 169 -9.80 2.05 8.04
C ALA A 169 -9.89 0.52 8.16
N GLY A 170 -10.34 -0.16 7.11
CA GLY A 170 -10.44 -1.61 7.09
C GLY A 170 -11.47 -2.12 6.07
N PRO A 171 -11.61 -3.45 5.94
CA PRO A 171 -12.52 -4.06 4.98
C PRO A 171 -13.98 -3.65 5.17
N ASP A 172 -14.48 -3.68 6.41
CA ASP A 172 -15.86 -3.33 6.76
C ASP A 172 -16.14 -1.85 6.54
N TYR A 173 -15.16 -0.99 6.88
CA TYR A 173 -15.24 0.44 6.59
C TYR A 173 -15.19 0.73 5.10
N ALA A 174 -14.45 -0.05 4.31
CA ALA A 174 -14.44 0.07 2.86
C ALA A 174 -15.81 -0.30 2.26
N GLU A 175 -16.48 -1.35 2.79
CA GLU A 175 -17.84 -1.71 2.37
C GLU A 175 -18.89 -0.69 2.79
N THR A 176 -18.75 -0.13 3.99
CA THR A 176 -19.62 0.97 4.45
C THR A 176 -19.37 2.25 3.65
N SER A 177 -18.12 2.52 3.29
CA SER A 177 -17.75 3.62 2.37
C SER A 177 -18.39 3.48 1.00
N TRP A 178 -18.50 2.24 0.49
CA TRP A 178 -19.24 1.98 -0.74
C TRP A 178 -20.69 2.45 -0.62
N ARG A 179 -21.39 2.10 0.46
CA ARG A 179 -22.79 2.50 0.65
C ARG A 179 -22.96 4.01 0.65
N ALA A 180 -22.01 4.75 1.24
CA ALA A 180 -22.02 6.21 1.20
C ALA A 180 -21.77 6.77 -0.20
N LEU A 181 -20.81 6.20 -0.95
CA LEU A 181 -20.50 6.59 -2.32
C LEU A 181 -21.66 6.25 -3.28
N ASP A 182 -22.26 5.07 -3.12
CA ASP A 182 -23.40 4.61 -3.93
C ASP A 182 -24.59 5.56 -3.79
N ARG A 183 -24.92 5.91 -2.53
CA ARG A 183 -25.97 6.90 -2.22
C ARG A 183 -25.67 8.28 -2.83
N PHE A 184 -24.44 8.78 -2.67
CA PHE A 184 -24.02 10.05 -3.25
C PHE A 184 -24.18 10.05 -4.78
N THR A 185 -23.78 8.97 -5.46
CA THR A 185 -23.93 8.86 -6.91
C THR A 185 -25.37 8.69 -7.38
N ASP A 186 -26.33 8.39 -6.49
CA ASP A 186 -27.76 8.40 -6.77
C ASP A 186 -28.43 9.75 -6.50
N GLU A 187 -28.13 10.35 -5.34
CA GLU A 187 -28.76 11.58 -4.86
C GLU A 187 -28.12 12.84 -5.48
N GLY A 188 -26.80 12.82 -5.67
CA GLY A 188 -26.02 13.96 -6.17
C GLY A 188 -25.47 14.83 -5.04
N GLY A 189 -25.03 16.04 -5.39
CA GLY A 189 -24.43 17.02 -4.49
C GLY A 189 -22.91 17.14 -4.69
N VAL A 190 -22.20 17.67 -3.69
CA VAL A 190 -20.76 17.92 -3.72
C VAL A 190 -20.00 16.77 -3.05
N GLY A 191 -19.15 16.08 -3.81
CA GLY A 191 -18.27 15.03 -3.34
C GLY A 191 -16.83 15.51 -3.16
N MET A 192 -16.32 15.49 -1.93
CA MET A 192 -14.99 15.93 -1.57
C MET A 192 -14.04 14.74 -1.42
N PHE A 193 -12.91 14.79 -2.13
CA PHE A 193 -11.86 13.79 -2.10
C PHE A 193 -10.53 14.45 -1.82
N GLY A 194 -9.55 13.68 -1.31
CA GLY A 194 -8.24 14.25 -1.06
C GLY A 194 -7.31 13.27 -0.34
N ARG A 195 -6.12 13.74 -0.03
CA ARG A 195 -5.12 12.98 0.73
C ARG A 195 -4.41 13.87 1.76
N PRO A 196 -3.85 13.28 2.84
CA PRO A 196 -3.11 14.03 3.84
C PRO A 196 -1.77 14.54 3.29
N ALA A 197 -1.16 15.50 3.98
CA ALA A 197 0.17 16.01 3.67
C ALA A 197 1.30 15.01 4.00
N THR A 198 1.04 14.05 4.90
CA THR A 198 2.02 13.03 5.27
C THR A 198 2.31 12.04 4.15
N GLU A 199 3.46 11.38 4.23
CA GLU A 199 3.69 10.17 3.44
C GLU A 199 2.64 9.12 3.82
N MET A 200 2.16 8.36 2.82
CA MET A 200 1.05 7.44 3.02
C MET A 200 1.16 6.17 2.19
N LYS A 201 0.56 5.09 2.68
CA LYS A 201 0.41 3.86 1.88
C LYS A 201 -0.52 4.12 0.70
N CYS A 202 -0.16 3.56 -0.48
CA CYS A 202 -0.98 3.61 -1.70
C CYS A 202 -1.51 5.02 -2.02
N ALA A 203 -0.61 6.01 -2.15
CA ALA A 203 -0.94 7.43 -2.35
C ALA A 203 -1.87 7.72 -3.55
N GLY A 204 -2.01 6.79 -4.48
CA GLY A 204 -2.96 6.88 -5.59
C GLY A 204 -4.39 6.42 -5.26
N ALA A 205 -4.66 5.82 -4.08
CA ALA A 205 -6.01 5.31 -3.80
C ALA A 205 -7.09 6.39 -3.68
N PRO A 206 -6.84 7.58 -3.10
CA PRO A 206 -7.85 8.64 -3.09
C PRO A 206 -8.25 9.13 -4.49
N VAL A 207 -7.28 9.22 -5.41
CA VAL A 207 -7.56 9.52 -6.82
C VAL A 207 -8.42 8.42 -7.45
N LYS A 208 -8.12 7.14 -7.17
CA LYS A 208 -8.93 6.02 -7.70
C LYS A 208 -10.39 6.08 -7.24
N ILE A 209 -10.64 6.36 -5.96
CA ILE A 209 -12.02 6.45 -5.44
C ILE A 209 -12.76 7.64 -6.06
N CYS A 210 -12.11 8.78 -6.27
CA CYS A 210 -12.67 9.91 -6.97
C CYS A 210 -13.07 9.55 -8.42
N LEU A 211 -12.14 8.97 -9.19
CA LEU A 211 -12.36 8.57 -10.58
C LEU A 211 -13.41 7.44 -10.73
N LEU A 212 -13.42 6.49 -9.80
CA LEU A 212 -14.44 5.43 -9.76
C LEU A 212 -15.83 5.98 -9.40
N GLY A 213 -15.90 6.90 -8.45
CA GLY A 213 -17.16 7.57 -8.10
C GLY A 213 -17.76 8.32 -9.30
N GLU A 214 -16.91 9.04 -10.04
CA GLU A 214 -17.32 9.73 -11.27
C GLU A 214 -17.83 8.76 -12.34
N ASP A 215 -17.10 7.66 -12.59
CA ASP A 215 -17.49 6.62 -13.55
C ASP A 215 -18.82 5.92 -13.15
N ILE A 216 -19.02 5.67 -11.86
CA ILE A 216 -20.26 5.10 -11.31
C ILE A 216 -21.42 6.07 -11.52
N ALA A 217 -21.25 7.36 -11.19
CA ALA A 217 -22.28 8.38 -11.41
C ALA A 217 -22.63 8.51 -12.90
N THR A 218 -21.63 8.46 -13.77
CA THR A 218 -21.79 8.47 -15.24
C THR A 218 -22.57 7.23 -15.71
N THR A 219 -22.21 6.05 -15.22
CA THR A 219 -22.87 4.78 -15.59
C THR A 219 -24.33 4.75 -15.12
N LYS A 220 -24.61 5.35 -13.96
CA LYS A 220 -26.00 5.53 -13.46
C LYS A 220 -26.79 6.60 -14.22
N GLY A 221 -26.17 7.39 -15.08
CA GLY A 221 -26.81 8.54 -15.76
C GLY A 221 -26.99 9.76 -14.84
N ASN A 222 -26.33 9.81 -13.70
CA ASN A 222 -26.45 10.83 -12.66
C ASN A 222 -25.26 11.80 -12.61
N ARG A 223 -24.29 11.72 -13.55
CA ARG A 223 -23.07 12.54 -13.52
C ARG A 223 -23.37 14.04 -13.39
N GLY A 224 -24.41 14.54 -14.06
CA GLY A 224 -24.81 15.94 -14.00
C GLY A 224 -25.43 16.40 -12.68
N LYS A 225 -25.66 15.49 -11.72
CA LYS A 225 -26.11 15.82 -10.36
C LYS A 225 -24.97 15.89 -9.35
N CYS A 226 -23.77 15.36 -9.72
CA CYS A 226 -22.64 15.17 -8.80
C CYS A 226 -21.48 16.09 -9.18
N ASP A 227 -21.07 16.94 -8.25
CA ASP A 227 -19.85 17.73 -8.36
C ASP A 227 -18.71 16.99 -7.66
N PHE A 228 -17.69 16.60 -8.43
CA PHE A 228 -16.51 15.93 -7.88
C PHE A 228 -15.39 16.94 -7.68
N VAL A 229 -14.84 17.03 -6.46
CA VAL A 229 -13.76 17.96 -6.10
C VAL A 229 -12.60 17.17 -5.47
N TYR A 230 -11.45 17.19 -6.09
CA TYR A 230 -10.23 16.57 -5.55
C TYR A 230 -9.29 17.60 -4.93
N ASN A 231 -9.08 17.53 -3.63
CA ASN A 231 -8.21 18.41 -2.86
C ASN A 231 -6.81 17.77 -2.74
N ALA A 232 -5.87 18.22 -3.56
CA ALA A 232 -4.49 17.77 -3.52
C ALA A 232 -3.73 18.51 -2.41
N GLN A 233 -2.99 17.78 -1.58
CA GLN A 233 -2.21 18.33 -0.47
C GLN A 233 -0.96 19.12 -0.92
N ALA A 234 -0.56 18.98 -2.18
CA ALA A 234 0.64 19.56 -2.77
C ALA A 234 0.28 20.27 -4.11
N PRO A 235 1.21 20.98 -4.76
CA PRO A 235 0.96 21.62 -6.06
C PRO A 235 0.90 20.60 -7.23
N ASN A 236 0.55 19.35 -6.94
CA ASN A 236 0.40 18.29 -7.93
C ASN A 236 -0.63 17.24 -7.48
N LEU A 237 -1.23 16.53 -8.45
CA LEU A 237 -2.19 15.44 -8.21
C LEU A 237 -1.50 14.09 -7.97
N PHE A 238 -0.23 13.96 -8.36
CA PHE A 238 0.59 12.77 -8.17
C PHE A 238 2.07 13.16 -8.08
N GLY A 239 2.87 12.44 -7.28
CA GLY A 239 4.26 12.79 -7.01
C GLY A 239 5.20 12.69 -8.23
N VAL A 240 4.87 11.86 -9.22
CA VAL A 240 5.63 11.69 -10.46
C VAL A 240 5.08 12.63 -11.53
N PRO A 241 5.87 13.56 -12.11
CA PRO A 241 5.37 14.62 -12.99
C PRO A 241 4.57 14.14 -14.20
N VAL A 242 5.03 13.11 -14.90
CA VAL A 242 4.33 12.60 -16.09
C VAL A 242 2.99 11.96 -15.73
N ILE A 243 2.89 11.34 -14.56
CA ILE A 243 1.65 10.76 -14.04
C ILE A 243 0.70 11.89 -13.60
N HIS A 244 1.23 12.91 -12.91
CA HIS A 244 0.45 14.10 -12.56
C HIS A 244 -0.22 14.72 -13.79
N HIS A 245 0.53 14.92 -14.87
CA HIS A 245 -0.01 15.49 -16.11
C HIS A 245 -1.12 14.62 -16.70
N ARG A 246 -0.95 13.29 -16.69
CA ARG A 246 -1.98 12.39 -17.22
C ARG A 246 -3.24 12.35 -16.33
N VAL A 247 -3.08 12.33 -15.01
CA VAL A 247 -4.21 12.39 -14.06
C VAL A 247 -4.97 13.71 -14.23
N ARG A 248 -4.27 14.82 -14.38
CA ARG A 248 -4.89 16.13 -14.65
C ARG A 248 -5.72 16.11 -15.93
N GLN A 249 -5.16 15.60 -17.03
CA GLN A 249 -5.90 15.47 -18.30
C GLN A 249 -7.19 14.64 -18.12
N ILE A 250 -7.11 13.51 -17.41
CA ILE A 250 -8.29 12.69 -17.15
C ILE A 250 -9.33 13.45 -16.32
N MET A 251 -8.91 14.24 -15.33
CA MET A 251 -9.84 15.04 -14.53
C MET A 251 -10.47 16.17 -15.36
N ASP A 252 -9.67 16.85 -16.19
CA ASP A 252 -10.16 17.89 -17.12
C ASP A 252 -11.18 17.30 -18.14
N GLU A 253 -10.87 16.14 -18.74
CA GLU A 253 -11.75 15.42 -19.68
C GLU A 253 -13.08 14.99 -19.08
N ARG A 254 -13.14 14.81 -17.73
CA ARG A 254 -14.32 14.32 -17.00
C ARG A 254 -15.00 15.38 -16.14
N ASP A 255 -14.59 16.64 -16.28
CA ASP A 255 -15.15 17.75 -15.50
C ASP A 255 -15.08 17.49 -13.98
N ILE A 256 -13.92 16.95 -13.51
CA ILE A 256 -13.62 16.78 -12.09
C ILE A 256 -12.80 18.00 -11.65
N ALA A 257 -13.34 18.78 -10.74
CA ALA A 257 -12.60 19.92 -10.18
C ALA A 257 -11.44 19.42 -9.29
N TYR A 258 -10.32 20.14 -9.33
CA TYR A 258 -9.21 19.87 -8.43
C TYR A 258 -8.61 21.15 -7.88
N ARG A 259 -8.11 21.09 -6.67
CA ARG A 259 -7.47 22.18 -5.95
C ARG A 259 -6.12 21.73 -5.44
N TYR A 260 -5.12 22.59 -5.48
CA TYR A 260 -3.79 22.31 -4.97
C TYR A 260 -3.59 22.89 -3.58
N SER A 261 -2.69 22.26 -2.82
CA SER A 261 -2.31 22.73 -1.48
C SER A 261 -3.49 22.86 -0.50
N HIS A 262 -4.45 21.94 -0.58
CA HIS A 262 -5.59 21.85 0.32
C HIS A 262 -5.44 20.58 1.19
N VAL A 263 -5.25 20.75 2.49
CA VAL A 263 -5.08 19.64 3.45
C VAL A 263 -6.26 19.65 4.43
N LEU A 264 -7.01 18.56 4.47
CA LEU A 264 -8.15 18.42 5.39
C LEU A 264 -7.67 18.49 6.86
N LYS A 265 -8.27 19.38 7.65
CA LYS A 265 -8.02 19.57 9.09
C LYS A 265 -9.20 19.14 9.95
N ALA A 266 -10.39 19.50 9.54
CA ALA A 266 -11.60 19.31 10.35
C ALA A 266 -12.81 19.04 9.47
N ILE A 267 -13.80 18.36 10.05
CA ILE A 267 -15.15 18.26 9.48
C ILE A 267 -16.18 18.61 10.55
N ASP A 268 -17.29 19.19 10.12
CA ASP A 268 -18.51 19.27 10.92
C ASP A 268 -19.60 18.44 10.22
N PRO A 269 -19.86 17.21 10.72
CA PRO A 269 -20.87 16.33 10.12
C PRO A 269 -22.29 16.88 10.22
N GLY A 270 -22.58 17.71 11.25
CA GLY A 270 -23.89 18.32 11.44
C GLY A 270 -24.16 19.45 10.45
N ALA A 271 -23.18 20.31 10.24
CA ALA A 271 -23.25 21.40 9.25
C ALA A 271 -22.88 20.93 7.84
N LYS A 272 -22.33 19.72 7.68
CA LYS A 272 -21.76 19.18 6.44
C LYS A 272 -20.71 20.12 5.83
N THR A 273 -19.76 20.56 6.66
CA THR A 273 -18.65 21.41 6.23
C THR A 273 -17.32 20.74 6.51
N ALA A 274 -16.33 21.01 5.65
CA ALA A 274 -14.94 20.54 5.78
C ALA A 274 -13.99 21.73 5.72
N THR A 275 -13.07 21.80 6.67
CA THR A 275 -12.05 22.86 6.74
C THR A 275 -10.71 22.32 6.24
N TYR A 276 -10.14 23.02 5.28
CA TYR A 276 -8.85 22.72 4.68
C TYR A 276 -7.82 23.80 5.02
N ALA A 277 -6.64 23.38 5.45
CA ALA A 277 -5.49 24.27 5.52
C ALA A 277 -4.97 24.53 4.11
N THR A 278 -4.72 25.80 3.78
CA THR A 278 -4.10 26.25 2.54
C THR A 278 -2.97 27.25 2.83
N PRO A 279 -2.09 27.56 1.86
CA PRO A 279 -1.05 28.57 2.04
C PRO A 279 -1.60 29.96 2.41
N ASP A 280 -2.83 30.27 2.01
CA ASP A 280 -3.48 31.58 2.24
C ASP A 280 -4.37 31.60 3.50
N GLY A 281 -4.36 30.53 4.29
CA GLY A 281 -5.20 30.33 5.46
C GLY A 281 -6.22 29.21 5.32
N ASP A 282 -7.04 29.03 6.33
CA ASP A 282 -8.04 27.96 6.33
C ASP A 282 -9.24 28.33 5.45
N VAL A 283 -9.75 27.36 4.67
CA VAL A 283 -10.93 27.47 3.82
C VAL A 283 -11.93 26.41 4.24
N THR A 284 -13.21 26.81 4.34
CA THR A 284 -14.31 25.89 4.68
C THR A 284 -15.26 25.74 3.51
N ASP A 285 -15.54 24.50 3.13
CA ASP A 285 -16.43 24.14 2.02
C ASP A 285 -17.55 23.22 2.49
N ASN A 286 -18.70 23.29 1.84
CA ASN A 286 -19.79 22.34 2.04
C ASN A 286 -19.54 21.04 1.27
N TRP A 287 -20.07 19.95 1.78
CA TRP A 287 -20.04 18.64 1.13
C TRP A 287 -21.34 17.86 1.37
N ASP A 288 -21.69 16.96 0.44
CA ASP A 288 -22.72 15.93 0.58
C ASP A 288 -22.10 14.55 0.78
N PHE A 289 -20.94 14.34 0.16
CA PHE A 289 -20.06 13.17 0.35
C PHE A 289 -18.63 13.63 0.61
N ILE A 290 -17.95 13.00 1.59
CA ILE A 290 -16.52 13.22 1.83
C ILE A 290 -15.76 11.91 2.03
N ASN A 291 -14.64 11.76 1.31
CA ASN A 291 -13.71 10.65 1.52
C ASN A 291 -12.57 11.10 2.43
N VAL A 292 -12.65 10.75 3.71
CA VAL A 292 -11.67 11.12 4.73
C VAL A 292 -10.46 10.18 4.66
N VAL A 293 -9.28 10.77 4.53
CA VAL A 293 -7.98 10.06 4.60
C VAL A 293 -7.10 10.81 5.60
N PRO A 294 -6.81 10.21 6.77
CA PRO A 294 -6.09 10.89 7.83
C PRO A 294 -4.59 10.91 7.56
N PRO A 295 -3.82 11.71 8.30
CA PRO A 295 -2.38 11.58 8.39
C PRO A 295 -1.96 10.15 8.75
N GLN A 296 -0.79 9.72 8.26
CA GLN A 296 -0.25 8.38 8.51
C GLN A 296 1.12 8.48 9.15
N ARG A 297 1.37 7.63 10.13
CA ARG A 297 2.57 7.68 10.97
C ARG A 297 3.08 6.27 11.26
N ALA A 298 4.33 6.17 11.72
CA ALA A 298 4.83 4.94 12.33
C ALA A 298 4.08 4.65 13.63
N PRO A 299 3.94 3.37 14.03
CA PRO A 299 3.44 3.02 15.37
C PRO A 299 4.24 3.68 16.46
N GLN A 300 3.60 4.02 17.60
CA GLN A 300 4.23 4.75 18.68
C GLN A 300 5.49 4.06 19.21
N VAL A 301 5.46 2.73 19.36
CA VAL A 301 6.61 1.94 19.80
C VAL A 301 7.85 2.13 18.92
N ILE A 302 7.68 2.39 17.62
CA ILE A 302 8.78 2.69 16.69
C ILE A 302 9.27 4.13 16.90
N ARG A 303 8.37 5.07 17.10
CA ARG A 303 8.69 6.49 17.32
C ARG A 303 9.47 6.68 18.62
N ASP A 304 9.21 5.88 19.64
CA ASP A 304 9.85 5.92 20.95
C ASP A 304 11.16 5.13 21.00
N SER A 305 11.43 4.26 20.01
CA SER A 305 12.57 3.32 20.03
C SER A 305 13.92 3.93 19.65
N GLY A 306 13.95 5.16 19.16
CA GLY A 306 15.16 5.75 18.59
C GLY A 306 15.53 5.22 17.19
N LEU A 307 14.71 4.36 16.56
CA LEU A 307 14.93 3.85 15.20
C LEU A 307 14.50 4.82 14.09
N SER A 308 13.76 5.87 14.44
CA SER A 308 13.24 6.85 13.48
C SER A 308 14.32 7.81 12.99
N TRP A 309 14.11 8.38 11.79
CA TRP A 309 14.88 9.52 11.30
C TRP A 309 14.78 10.68 12.29
N ALA A 310 15.92 11.28 12.63
CA ALA A 310 15.98 12.42 13.54
C ALA A 310 15.88 13.78 12.83
N ASP A 311 16.16 13.83 11.52
CA ASP A 311 16.28 15.07 10.73
C ASP A 311 15.21 15.22 9.64
N ARG A 312 14.40 14.21 9.41
CA ARG A 312 13.31 14.22 8.41
C ARG A 312 12.14 13.35 8.86
N TRP A 313 10.91 13.64 8.40
CA TRP A 313 9.69 12.93 8.79
C TRP A 313 9.53 12.76 10.31
N THR A 314 10.03 13.73 11.09
CA THR A 314 10.09 13.67 12.56
C THR A 314 8.71 13.58 13.21
N ASP A 315 7.70 14.16 12.55
CA ASP A 315 6.29 14.06 12.94
C ASP A 315 5.66 12.71 12.60
N GLN A 316 6.21 11.97 11.60
CA GLN A 316 5.70 10.71 11.12
C GLN A 316 6.45 9.50 11.70
N GLY A 317 7.72 9.65 12.03
CA GLY A 317 8.54 8.66 12.74
C GLY A 317 8.92 7.42 11.92
N TRP A 318 9.10 7.55 10.59
CA TRP A 318 9.58 6.44 9.77
C TRP A 318 11.00 6.02 10.15
N ILE A 319 11.29 4.71 10.10
CA ILE A 319 12.62 4.21 10.49
C ILE A 319 13.72 4.68 9.53
N GLU A 320 14.89 4.96 10.13
CA GLU A 320 16.09 5.39 9.43
C GLU A 320 16.79 4.23 8.75
N VAL A 321 16.48 4.00 7.48
CA VAL A 321 17.12 2.96 6.67
C VAL A 321 17.85 3.55 5.48
N ASP A 322 18.95 2.91 5.10
CA ASP A 322 19.58 3.13 3.81
C ASP A 322 18.60 2.74 2.70
N MET A 323 18.43 3.62 1.72
CA MET A 323 17.39 3.48 0.70
C MET A 323 17.64 2.34 -0.29
N GLN A 324 18.87 1.82 -0.37
CA GLN A 324 19.24 0.74 -1.28
C GLN A 324 19.28 -0.61 -0.58
N THR A 325 19.87 -0.69 0.61
CA THR A 325 20.03 -1.95 1.37
C THR A 325 18.90 -2.24 2.32
N LEU A 326 18.10 -1.21 2.66
CA LEU A 326 17.00 -1.26 3.64
C LEU A 326 17.46 -1.63 5.06
N ARG A 327 18.76 -1.50 5.30
CA ARG A 327 19.41 -1.68 6.60
C ARG A 327 19.34 -0.38 7.37
N HIS A 328 19.13 -0.44 8.67
CA HIS A 328 19.15 0.75 9.53
C HIS A 328 20.55 1.38 9.55
N ALA A 329 20.60 2.72 9.44
CA ALA A 329 21.87 3.42 9.29
C ALA A 329 22.77 3.33 10.52
N ARG A 330 22.19 3.30 11.73
CA ARG A 330 22.91 3.26 13.02
C ARG A 330 22.98 1.88 13.65
N TYR A 331 22.04 0.99 13.35
CA TYR A 331 21.96 -0.37 13.90
C TYR A 331 22.04 -1.40 12.77
N PRO A 332 23.23 -1.90 12.43
CA PRO A 332 23.45 -2.71 11.23
C PRO A 332 22.74 -4.06 11.26
N ASN A 333 22.30 -4.54 12.43
CA ASN A 333 21.51 -5.75 12.59
C ASN A 333 19.98 -5.51 12.52
N VAL A 334 19.54 -4.27 12.21
CA VAL A 334 18.13 -3.91 12.04
C VAL A 334 17.83 -3.63 10.57
N PHE A 335 16.73 -4.19 10.08
CA PHE A 335 16.25 -4.00 8.71
C PHE A 335 14.80 -3.54 8.70
N GLY A 336 14.42 -2.79 7.65
CA GLY A 336 13.05 -2.35 7.44
C GLY A 336 12.41 -2.95 6.20
N ILE A 337 11.12 -3.34 6.30
CA ILE A 337 10.34 -3.83 5.15
C ILE A 337 8.97 -3.15 5.11
N GLY A 338 8.62 -2.57 3.98
CA GLY A 338 7.28 -2.03 3.70
C GLY A 338 7.11 -0.59 4.15
N ASP A 339 5.88 -0.25 4.56
CA ASP A 339 5.43 1.12 4.76
C ASP A 339 6.13 1.83 5.92
N ILE A 340 6.75 1.10 6.82
CA ILE A 340 7.51 1.66 7.96
C ILE A 340 8.80 2.37 7.53
N ASN A 341 9.34 2.04 6.37
CA ASN A 341 10.61 2.58 5.91
C ASN A 341 10.54 4.08 5.62
N GLY A 342 11.51 4.82 6.17
CA GLY A 342 11.77 6.22 5.82
C GLY A 342 12.59 6.32 4.53
N VAL A 343 11.94 6.03 3.40
CA VAL A 343 12.51 6.13 2.05
C VAL A 343 11.65 7.06 1.20
N PRO A 344 12.20 7.70 0.16
CA PRO A 344 11.50 8.74 -0.61
C PRO A 344 10.19 8.28 -1.26
N LYS A 345 10.09 7.00 -1.62
CA LYS A 345 8.93 6.41 -2.30
C LYS A 345 8.79 4.95 -1.94
N GLY A 346 7.58 4.38 -2.14
CA GLY A 346 7.44 2.94 -2.10
C GLY A 346 6.58 2.38 -0.96
N LYS A 347 5.62 3.14 -0.41
CA LYS A 347 4.65 2.58 0.55
C LYS A 347 3.53 1.82 -0.19
N THR A 348 3.93 0.72 -0.88
CA THR A 348 3.02 -0.15 -1.66
C THR A 348 3.37 -1.62 -1.49
N ALA A 349 2.42 -2.52 -1.74
CA ALA A 349 2.67 -3.96 -1.75
C ALA A 349 3.67 -4.38 -2.84
N ALA A 350 3.76 -3.63 -3.94
CA ALA A 350 4.76 -3.85 -4.98
C ALA A 350 6.18 -3.57 -4.46
N SER A 351 6.38 -2.47 -3.73
CA SER A 351 7.67 -2.16 -3.11
C SER A 351 8.06 -3.23 -2.10
N VAL A 352 7.12 -3.72 -1.27
CA VAL A 352 7.38 -4.85 -0.37
C VAL A 352 7.98 -6.03 -1.12
N LYS A 353 7.41 -6.41 -2.27
CA LYS A 353 7.92 -7.51 -3.10
C LYS A 353 9.41 -7.32 -3.47
N PHE A 354 9.84 -6.09 -3.72
CA PHE A 354 11.23 -5.77 -4.09
C PHE A 354 12.14 -5.54 -2.88
N HIS A 355 11.58 -5.17 -1.71
CA HIS A 355 12.33 -5.13 -0.44
C HIS A 355 12.78 -6.53 0.00
N LEU A 356 11.91 -7.54 -0.15
CA LEU A 356 12.15 -8.90 0.33
C LEU A 356 13.48 -9.50 -0.12
N PRO A 357 13.81 -9.55 -1.43
CA PRO A 357 15.08 -10.14 -1.89
C PRO A 357 16.31 -9.34 -1.45
N VAL A 358 16.16 -8.05 -1.19
CA VAL A 358 17.25 -7.20 -0.68
C VAL A 358 17.55 -7.54 0.77
N VAL A 359 16.53 -7.49 1.63
CA VAL A 359 16.71 -7.81 3.06
C VAL A 359 17.15 -9.26 3.26
N GLU A 360 16.57 -10.22 2.51
CA GLU A 360 17.01 -11.62 2.54
C GLU A 360 18.48 -11.74 2.17
N ASP A 361 18.93 -11.11 1.08
CA ASP A 361 20.30 -11.20 0.60
C ASP A 361 21.31 -10.67 1.62
N HIS A 362 21.05 -9.46 2.15
CA HIS A 362 21.95 -8.87 3.14
C HIS A 362 21.99 -9.66 4.44
N LEU A 363 20.84 -10.05 5.00
CA LEU A 363 20.77 -10.78 6.26
C LEU A 363 21.37 -12.18 6.14
N VAL A 364 21.01 -12.95 5.11
CA VAL A 364 21.53 -14.32 4.93
C VAL A 364 23.01 -14.32 4.56
N SER A 365 23.47 -13.35 3.77
CA SER A 365 24.90 -13.23 3.44
C SER A 365 25.74 -12.90 4.67
N GLU A 366 25.27 -11.97 5.53
CA GLU A 366 25.97 -11.63 6.76
C GLU A 366 26.06 -12.83 7.73
N ILE A 367 24.97 -13.57 7.91
CA ILE A 367 24.99 -14.82 8.69
C ILE A 367 25.99 -15.84 8.12
N ALA A 368 26.18 -15.85 6.80
CA ALA A 368 27.15 -16.72 6.13
C ALA A 368 28.57 -16.16 6.07
N GLY A 369 28.86 -15.02 6.74
CA GLY A 369 30.17 -14.35 6.72
C GLY A 369 30.51 -13.69 5.38
N ARG A 370 29.53 -13.26 4.62
CA ARG A 370 29.67 -12.61 3.31
C ARG A 370 28.91 -11.28 3.28
N GLU A 371 29.19 -10.45 2.29
CA GLU A 371 28.41 -9.23 2.04
C GLU A 371 27.22 -9.52 1.11
N GLY A 372 26.08 -8.88 1.38
CA GLY A 372 24.94 -8.83 0.47
C GLY A 372 25.20 -7.88 -0.69
N THR A 373 24.63 -8.17 -1.85
CA THR A 373 24.90 -7.41 -3.07
C THR A 373 23.67 -6.81 -3.72
N ARG A 374 22.47 -7.24 -3.29
CA ARG A 374 21.22 -6.75 -3.85
C ARG A 374 20.92 -5.33 -3.37
N MET A 375 20.43 -4.51 -4.29
CA MET A 375 20.05 -3.13 -4.03
C MET A 375 18.60 -2.89 -4.46
N TYR A 376 17.90 -2.10 -3.68
CA TYR A 376 16.57 -1.59 -4.02
C TYR A 376 16.71 -0.24 -4.75
N ASP A 377 16.07 -0.09 -5.87
CA ASP A 377 16.13 1.09 -6.73
C ASP A 377 14.96 2.08 -6.56
N GLY A 378 14.05 1.76 -5.62
CA GLY A 378 12.85 2.55 -5.41
C GLY A 378 11.65 2.12 -6.24
N TYR A 379 11.75 0.97 -6.93
CA TYR A 379 10.62 0.47 -7.72
C TYR A 379 9.34 0.41 -6.90
N THR A 380 8.32 1.03 -7.44
CA THR A 380 6.96 0.95 -6.91
C THR A 380 5.95 0.86 -8.04
N SER A 381 4.81 0.27 -7.75
CA SER A 381 3.72 0.16 -8.72
C SER A 381 2.40 0.55 -8.08
N CYS A 382 1.64 1.34 -8.83
CA CYS A 382 0.28 1.73 -8.51
C CYS A 382 -0.61 1.49 -9.73
N PRO A 383 -1.24 0.32 -9.87
CA PRO A 383 -2.28 0.15 -10.87
C PRO A 383 -3.40 1.16 -10.60
N LEU A 384 -3.35 2.29 -11.31
CA LEU A 384 -4.28 3.40 -11.12
C LEU A 384 -5.57 3.10 -11.88
N ILE A 385 -6.59 2.64 -11.14
CA ILE A 385 -7.92 2.41 -11.68
C ILE A 385 -8.54 3.76 -12.03
N THR A 386 -8.95 3.93 -13.28
CA THR A 386 -9.53 5.18 -13.78
C THR A 386 -11.02 5.06 -14.09
N ARG A 387 -11.50 3.85 -14.38
CA ARG A 387 -12.91 3.47 -14.57
C ARG A 387 -13.09 1.99 -14.25
N VAL A 388 -14.31 1.57 -14.07
CA VAL A 388 -14.61 0.13 -14.05
C VAL A 388 -14.17 -0.48 -15.40
N GLY A 389 -13.32 -1.49 -15.36
CA GLY A 389 -12.76 -2.11 -16.56
C GLY A 389 -11.55 -1.39 -17.19
N ARG A 390 -11.04 -0.30 -16.60
CA ARG A 390 -9.87 0.44 -17.10
C ARG A 390 -8.92 0.84 -15.99
N ALA A 391 -7.64 0.70 -16.26
CA ALA A 391 -6.57 1.15 -15.36
C ALA A 391 -5.32 1.55 -16.15
N MET A 392 -4.51 2.41 -15.56
CA MET A 392 -3.13 2.65 -15.97
C MET A 392 -2.22 1.79 -15.11
N LEU A 393 -1.26 1.07 -15.70
CA LEU A 393 -0.25 0.32 -14.97
C LEU A 393 0.95 1.23 -14.72
N VAL A 394 0.87 2.02 -13.66
CA VAL A 394 1.89 2.99 -13.32
C VAL A 394 2.97 2.35 -12.46
N GLU A 395 4.19 2.34 -12.97
CA GLU A 395 5.39 1.77 -12.33
C GLU A 395 6.53 2.76 -12.47
N PHE A 396 7.23 3.05 -11.38
CA PHE A 396 8.30 4.05 -11.35
C PHE A 396 9.34 3.77 -10.26
N ASP A 397 10.51 4.41 -10.38
CA ASP A 397 11.64 4.31 -9.46
C ASP A 397 11.81 5.58 -8.57
N TYR A 398 12.92 5.64 -7.81
CA TYR A 398 13.26 6.81 -6.98
C TYR A 398 13.48 8.11 -7.78
N GLN A 399 13.90 8.01 -9.04
CA GLN A 399 14.20 9.13 -9.93
C GLN A 399 12.98 9.60 -10.75
N ASP A 400 11.77 9.09 -10.46
CA ASP A 400 10.55 9.36 -11.23
C ASP A 400 10.54 8.81 -12.66
N ASN A 401 11.49 7.92 -13.00
CA ASN A 401 11.46 7.23 -14.28
C ASN A 401 10.33 6.21 -14.30
N LEU A 402 9.62 6.11 -15.42
CA LEU A 402 8.68 5.02 -15.64
C LEU A 402 9.48 3.72 -15.90
N THR A 403 9.19 2.68 -15.12
CA THR A 403 9.85 1.38 -15.16
C THR A 403 8.86 0.25 -15.46
N PRO A 404 8.23 0.24 -16.65
CA PRO A 404 7.15 -0.69 -16.96
C PRO A 404 7.62 -2.14 -16.97
N SER A 405 6.90 -3.03 -16.26
CA SER A 405 7.14 -4.47 -16.27
C SER A 405 6.92 -5.13 -17.63
N PHE A 406 6.16 -4.48 -18.52
CA PHE A 406 5.83 -4.96 -19.87
C PHE A 406 6.12 -3.89 -20.93
N PRO A 407 7.40 -3.53 -21.14
CA PRO A 407 7.77 -2.48 -22.08
C PRO A 407 7.37 -2.84 -23.51
N GLY A 408 6.75 -1.88 -24.22
CA GLY A 408 6.27 -2.08 -25.59
C GLY A 408 5.00 -2.94 -25.73
N ILE A 409 4.48 -3.52 -24.63
CA ILE A 409 3.24 -4.32 -24.62
C ILE A 409 2.11 -3.58 -23.91
N ILE A 410 2.40 -2.98 -22.73
CA ILE A 410 1.45 -2.21 -21.95
C ILE A 410 1.96 -0.78 -21.87
N ALA A 411 1.19 0.16 -22.43
CA ALA A 411 1.48 1.58 -22.30
C ALA A 411 1.09 2.05 -20.89
N PRO A 412 2.05 2.53 -20.06
CA PRO A 412 1.82 2.74 -18.62
C PRO A 412 0.85 3.88 -18.30
N LEU A 413 0.68 4.86 -19.23
CA LEU A 413 -0.20 6.03 -19.04
C LEU A 413 -1.52 5.93 -19.81
N GLU A 414 -1.81 4.78 -20.41
CA GLU A 414 -3.05 4.54 -21.13
C GLU A 414 -4.06 3.80 -20.25
N GLU A 415 -5.34 4.18 -20.35
CA GLU A 415 -6.47 3.54 -19.66
C GLU A 415 -6.82 2.22 -20.34
N LEU A 416 -6.13 1.14 -19.99
CA LEU A 416 -6.22 -0.14 -20.67
C LEU A 416 -7.05 -1.17 -19.90
N TRP A 417 -7.84 -1.97 -20.64
CA TRP A 417 -8.55 -3.11 -20.06
C TRP A 417 -7.58 -4.19 -19.54
N ILE A 418 -6.45 -4.41 -20.22
CA ILE A 418 -5.45 -5.38 -19.78
C ILE A 418 -4.85 -5.01 -18.42
N SER A 419 -4.60 -3.72 -18.17
CA SER A 419 -4.11 -3.21 -16.90
C SER A 419 -5.14 -3.38 -15.78
N TRP A 420 -6.44 -3.21 -16.10
CA TRP A 420 -7.53 -3.54 -15.20
C TRP A 420 -7.57 -5.05 -14.88
N LEU A 421 -7.48 -5.91 -15.88
CA LEU A 421 -7.50 -7.37 -15.69
C LEU A 421 -6.32 -7.82 -14.82
N MET A 422 -5.14 -7.24 -15.00
CA MET A 422 -3.98 -7.50 -14.15
C MET A 422 -4.25 -7.10 -12.69
N LYS A 423 -4.84 -5.91 -12.46
CA LYS A 423 -5.23 -5.46 -11.13
C LYS A 423 -6.27 -6.38 -10.49
N GLU A 424 -7.27 -6.79 -11.25
CA GLU A 424 -8.43 -7.54 -10.77
C GLU A 424 -8.10 -9.01 -10.48
N VAL A 425 -7.33 -9.65 -11.35
CA VAL A 425 -7.08 -11.11 -11.32
C VAL A 425 -5.66 -11.44 -10.85
N ALA A 426 -4.63 -10.84 -11.45
CA ALA A 426 -3.26 -11.27 -11.24
C ALA A 426 -2.67 -10.71 -9.93
N LEU A 427 -3.04 -9.49 -9.54
CA LEU A 427 -2.36 -8.81 -8.42
C LEU A 427 -2.58 -9.53 -7.09
N LYS A 428 -3.81 -9.99 -6.79
CA LYS A 428 -4.08 -10.75 -5.56
C LYS A 428 -3.37 -12.11 -5.55
N ALA A 429 -3.33 -12.80 -6.69
CA ALA A 429 -2.60 -14.06 -6.80
C ALA A 429 -1.08 -13.86 -6.59
N THR A 430 -0.49 -12.81 -7.18
CA THR A 430 0.91 -12.43 -6.97
C THR A 430 1.18 -12.04 -5.52
N TYR A 431 0.28 -11.28 -4.89
CA TYR A 431 0.37 -10.93 -3.48
C TYR A 431 0.36 -12.17 -2.58
N ASN A 432 -0.56 -13.11 -2.83
CA ASN A 432 -0.63 -14.36 -2.08
C ASN A 432 0.63 -15.24 -2.27
N ALA A 433 1.20 -15.25 -3.49
CA ALA A 433 2.47 -15.92 -3.76
C ALA A 433 3.64 -15.26 -3.00
N MET A 434 3.66 -13.93 -2.96
CA MET A 434 4.64 -13.15 -2.19
C MET A 434 4.57 -13.48 -0.69
N LEU A 435 3.38 -13.52 -0.09
CA LEU A 435 3.21 -13.89 1.33
C LEU A 435 3.83 -15.26 1.65
N ARG A 436 3.79 -16.19 0.70
CA ARG A 436 4.39 -17.53 0.82
C ARG A 436 5.88 -17.59 0.40
N GLY A 437 6.53 -16.44 0.25
CA GLY A 437 7.94 -16.35 -0.17
C GLY A 437 8.22 -16.74 -1.63
N ARG A 438 7.20 -16.82 -2.50
CA ARG A 438 7.28 -17.39 -3.87
C ARG A 438 7.23 -16.37 -5.00
N ALA A 439 7.29 -15.08 -4.72
CA ALA A 439 7.23 -14.02 -5.73
C ALA A 439 8.32 -12.97 -5.53
#